data_1adf212cd2fe5ddb7c1400e82a6285c3
#
_entry.id   1adf212cd2fe5ddb7c1400e82a6285c3
#
_cell.length_a   1.000
_cell.length_b   1.000
_cell.length_c   1.000
_cell.angle_alpha   90.00
_cell.angle_beta   90.00
_cell.angle_gamma   90.00
#
_symmetry.space_group_name_H-M   'P 1'
#
loop_
_entity.id
_entity.type
_entity.pdbx_description
1 polymer ?
#
loop_
_entity_poly.entity_id
_entity_poly.type
_entity_poly.pdbx_seq_one_letter_code
_entity_poly.pdbx_strand_id
1 'polypeptide(L)'
;MSQKKTALLLMLLTGMTLCLVVFRQRVHKWNGSEEGAYEIYDRHYVMITGREDSDFWDRVYESALAEGKKRSVYVERFGEDLAVEYGRNELLRLAMQASVDGIIVPGDEEEETIALLQEVVEQGIPVVNVLQDSTGSIRQCFVGNNSYNLGQDYGRQILELLAEEKDTEEVGAAVKEPVRVLVLVDENRMDTSQNLVLLGIRETLENAGVDADRVSVETSLVDNSRGFSSEESIRDIFLDAGKLPDILVCLSAVHTRCAYQAAVDYNKVGIVQMLGYYDSDAILEAVSKNILRSTIALDTEQMGRLCVQALDEYVRTGYTNNYMAVDTRLITAEEAGRLVER
;
A
#
# COMPACT_ATOMS: atom_id res chain seq x y z
N MET A 1 -76.59 27.64 -2.33
CA MET A 1 -75.14 27.94 -2.32
C MET A 1 -74.83 28.70 -3.61
N SER A 2 -74.26 29.90 -3.57
CA SER A 2 -74.06 30.75 -4.76
C SER A 2 -73.14 30.06 -5.79
N GLN A 3 -73.56 30.09 -7.08
CA GLN A 3 -72.79 29.54 -8.21
C GLN A 3 -71.28 29.90 -8.20
N LYS A 4 -70.98 31.07 -7.65
CA LYS A 4 -69.56 31.52 -7.46
C LYS A 4 -68.78 30.69 -6.46
N LYS A 5 -69.42 30.18 -5.36
CA LYS A 5 -68.79 29.34 -4.38
C LYS A 5 -68.53 27.93 -4.91
N THR A 6 -69.39 27.40 -5.74
CA THR A 6 -69.25 26.08 -6.39
C THR A 6 -68.11 26.10 -7.46
N ALA A 7 -68.04 27.19 -8.24
CA ALA A 7 -66.96 27.37 -9.22
C ALA A 7 -65.59 27.50 -8.55
N LEU A 8 -65.49 28.23 -7.41
CA LEU A 8 -64.27 28.37 -6.63
C LEU A 8 -63.81 27.03 -6.04
N LEU A 9 -64.75 26.21 -5.54
CA LEU A 9 -64.45 24.89 -4.99
C LEU A 9 -63.96 23.91 -6.05
N LEU A 10 -64.56 23.97 -7.25
CA LEU A 10 -64.11 23.18 -8.41
C LEU A 10 -62.71 23.58 -8.86
N MET A 11 -62.37 24.88 -8.92
CA MET A 11 -61.03 25.36 -9.25
C MET A 11 -59.98 24.90 -8.21
N LEU A 12 -60.30 24.93 -6.93
CA LEU A 12 -59.41 24.44 -5.87
C LEU A 12 -59.19 22.93 -5.98
N LEU A 13 -60.23 22.16 -6.26
CA LEU A 13 -60.13 20.70 -6.43
C LEU A 13 -59.30 20.32 -7.66
N THR A 14 -59.49 21.03 -8.79
CA THR A 14 -58.67 20.79 -10.01
C THR A 14 -57.21 21.23 -9.83
N GLY A 15 -56.94 22.29 -9.08
CA GLY A 15 -55.59 22.73 -8.71
C GLY A 15 -54.87 21.69 -7.81
N MET A 16 -55.62 21.15 -6.82
CA MET A 16 -55.07 20.13 -5.92
C MET A 16 -54.80 18.82 -6.63
N THR A 17 -55.67 18.39 -7.53
CA THR A 17 -55.42 17.18 -8.36
C THR A 17 -54.25 17.35 -9.32
N LEU A 18 -54.10 18.53 -9.92
CA LEU A 18 -52.94 18.83 -10.76
C LEU A 18 -51.62 18.82 -9.96
N CYS A 19 -51.61 19.43 -8.78
CA CYS A 19 -50.48 19.37 -7.88
C CYS A 19 -50.11 17.94 -7.46
N LEU A 20 -51.11 17.10 -7.15
CA LEU A 20 -50.88 15.68 -6.81
C LEU A 20 -50.33 14.88 -8.00
N VAL A 21 -50.82 15.15 -9.23
CA VAL A 21 -50.28 14.49 -10.41
C VAL A 21 -48.86 14.92 -10.72
N VAL A 22 -48.54 16.22 -10.60
CA VAL A 22 -47.17 16.74 -10.80
C VAL A 22 -46.25 16.24 -9.72
N PHE A 23 -46.69 16.17 -8.44
CA PHE A 23 -45.94 15.61 -7.34
C PHE A 23 -45.68 14.12 -7.58
N ARG A 24 -46.68 13.36 -7.97
CA ARG A 24 -46.53 11.92 -8.30
C ARG A 24 -45.59 11.71 -9.48
N GLN A 25 -45.64 12.54 -10.51
CA GLN A 25 -44.71 12.49 -11.64
C GLN A 25 -43.27 12.87 -11.24
N ARG A 26 -43.08 13.83 -10.32
CA ARG A 26 -41.77 14.18 -9.79
C ARG A 26 -41.21 13.07 -8.89
N VAL A 27 -42.04 12.50 -8.03
CA VAL A 27 -41.65 11.36 -7.19
C VAL A 27 -41.32 10.13 -8.03
N HIS A 28 -42.12 9.88 -9.12
CA HIS A 28 -41.81 8.81 -10.08
C HIS A 28 -40.51 9.07 -10.88
N LYS A 29 -40.25 10.33 -11.27
CA LYS A 29 -38.98 10.70 -11.90
C LYS A 29 -37.81 10.63 -10.91
N TRP A 30 -38.01 10.93 -9.63
CA TRP A 30 -36.99 10.80 -8.61
C TRP A 30 -36.73 9.35 -8.24
N ASN A 31 -37.75 8.51 -8.15
CA ASN A 31 -37.60 7.06 -7.95
C ASN A 31 -37.23 6.29 -9.24
N GLY A 32 -37.34 6.88 -10.41
CA GLY A 32 -37.04 6.24 -11.70
C GLY A 32 -35.69 6.63 -12.29
N SER A 33 -34.91 7.49 -11.63
CA SER A 33 -33.55 7.85 -12.07
C SER A 33 -32.44 7.11 -11.33
N GLU A 34 -32.77 6.26 -10.35
CA GLU A 34 -31.85 5.28 -9.74
C GLU A 34 -32.64 4.02 -9.38
N GLU A 35 -33.00 3.19 -10.35
CA GLU A 35 -32.96 1.76 -10.14
C GLU A 35 -31.48 1.34 -10.11
N GLY A 36 -30.72 1.87 -9.17
CA GLY A 36 -29.63 1.13 -8.58
C GLY A 36 -30.30 -0.03 -7.85
N ALA A 37 -30.26 -1.21 -8.41
CA ALA A 37 -30.59 -2.40 -7.66
C ALA A 37 -29.83 -2.28 -6.33
N TYR A 38 -30.53 -2.23 -5.20
CA TYR A 38 -29.88 -2.30 -3.89
C TYR A 38 -29.09 -3.60 -3.91
N GLU A 39 -27.76 -3.49 -4.06
CA GLU A 39 -26.91 -4.66 -3.94
C GLU A 39 -27.08 -5.16 -2.50
N ILE A 40 -27.71 -6.31 -2.35
CA ILE A 40 -27.87 -6.95 -1.04
C ILE A 40 -26.60 -7.74 -0.81
N TYR A 41 -25.85 -7.36 0.20
CA TYR A 41 -24.66 -8.07 0.64
C TYR A 41 -25.00 -8.96 1.83
N ASP A 42 -24.43 -10.17 1.84
CA ASP A 42 -24.61 -11.13 2.93
C ASP A 42 -23.71 -10.81 4.13
N ARG A 43 -22.61 -10.07 3.91
CA ARG A 43 -21.58 -9.77 4.90
C ARG A 43 -20.99 -8.37 4.70
N HIS A 44 -20.47 -7.84 5.79
CA HIS A 44 -19.80 -6.54 5.84
C HIS A 44 -18.37 -6.70 6.36
N TYR A 45 -17.39 -6.49 5.49
CA TYR A 45 -15.98 -6.40 5.87
C TYR A 45 -15.53 -4.95 5.86
N VAL A 46 -14.64 -4.60 6.78
CA VAL A 46 -14.02 -3.27 6.80
C VAL A 46 -12.55 -3.39 6.47
N MET A 47 -12.05 -2.43 5.67
CA MET A 47 -10.65 -2.26 5.39
C MET A 47 -10.17 -0.97 6.05
N ILE A 48 -9.28 -1.10 7.03
CA ILE A 48 -8.57 0.02 7.65
C ILE A 48 -7.27 0.18 6.87
N THR A 49 -7.07 1.33 6.23
CA THR A 49 -5.90 1.61 5.39
C THR A 49 -4.91 2.53 6.11
N GLY A 50 -3.65 2.50 5.69
CA GLY A 50 -2.67 3.51 6.08
C GLY A 50 -3.00 4.86 5.44
N ARG A 51 -2.49 5.95 6.02
CA ARG A 51 -2.65 7.31 5.50
C ARG A 51 -1.60 7.66 4.45
N GLU A 52 -0.44 7.08 4.58
CA GLU A 52 0.65 7.24 3.64
C GLU A 52 0.38 6.40 2.39
N ASP A 53 0.83 6.89 1.24
CA ASP A 53 0.66 6.20 -0.04
C ASP A 53 -0.82 5.95 -0.41
N SER A 54 -1.63 7.01 -0.45
CA SER A 54 -3.06 6.93 -0.78
C SER A 54 -3.34 6.16 -2.08
N ASP A 55 -2.55 6.38 -3.13
CA ASP A 55 -2.64 5.68 -4.40
C ASP A 55 -2.45 4.15 -4.27
N PHE A 56 -1.50 3.70 -3.43
CA PHE A 56 -1.35 2.28 -3.12
C PHE A 56 -2.62 1.70 -2.48
N TRP A 57 -3.12 2.37 -1.44
CA TRP A 57 -4.30 1.91 -0.71
C TRP A 57 -5.58 2.00 -1.53
N ASP A 58 -5.68 2.99 -2.42
CA ASP A 58 -6.80 3.12 -3.36
C ASP A 58 -6.87 1.89 -4.27
N ARG A 59 -5.76 1.49 -4.90
CA ARG A 59 -5.69 0.31 -5.76
C ARG A 59 -5.98 -1.00 -5.01
N VAL A 60 -5.46 -1.16 -3.79
CA VAL A 60 -5.74 -2.33 -2.94
C VAL A 60 -7.22 -2.38 -2.58
N TYR A 61 -7.80 -1.25 -2.18
CA TYR A 61 -9.21 -1.15 -1.83
C TYR A 61 -10.15 -1.41 -3.03
N GLU A 62 -9.87 -0.82 -4.18
CA GLU A 62 -10.67 -1.06 -5.41
C GLU A 62 -10.71 -2.54 -5.77
N SER A 63 -9.59 -3.23 -5.66
CA SER A 63 -9.53 -4.67 -5.89
C SER A 63 -10.28 -5.47 -4.83
N ALA A 64 -10.18 -5.09 -3.55
CA ALA A 64 -10.93 -5.70 -2.47
C ALA A 64 -12.44 -5.51 -2.67
N LEU A 65 -12.87 -4.30 -3.05
CA LEU A 65 -14.28 -3.99 -3.36
C LEU A 65 -14.80 -4.83 -4.53
N ALA A 66 -14.01 -4.94 -5.62
CA ALA A 66 -14.37 -5.75 -6.78
C ALA A 66 -14.49 -7.25 -6.44
N GLU A 67 -13.60 -7.78 -5.61
CA GLU A 67 -13.67 -9.18 -5.16
C GLU A 67 -14.83 -9.41 -4.18
N GLY A 68 -15.09 -8.43 -3.29
CA GLY A 68 -16.23 -8.47 -2.37
C GLY A 68 -17.56 -8.59 -3.12
N LYS A 69 -17.76 -7.80 -4.16
CA LYS A 69 -18.96 -7.85 -5.02
C LYS A 69 -19.21 -9.24 -5.61
N LYS A 70 -18.16 -9.94 -6.04
CA LYS A 70 -18.27 -11.32 -6.58
C LYS A 70 -18.71 -12.34 -5.52
N ARG A 71 -18.55 -12.02 -4.23
CA ARG A 71 -18.82 -12.89 -3.09
C ARG A 71 -20.02 -12.48 -2.24
N SER A 72 -20.78 -11.48 -2.71
CA SER A 72 -21.88 -10.87 -1.94
C SER A 72 -21.40 -10.28 -0.60
N VAL A 73 -20.20 -9.70 -0.59
CA VAL A 73 -19.58 -9.03 0.56
C VAL A 73 -19.47 -7.53 0.28
N TYR A 74 -19.99 -6.70 1.17
CA TYR A 74 -19.70 -5.29 1.17
C TYR A 74 -18.34 -5.06 1.83
N VAL A 75 -17.42 -4.41 1.13
CA VAL A 75 -16.12 -4.00 1.66
C VAL A 75 -16.15 -2.48 1.83
N GLU A 76 -16.07 -2.01 3.07
CA GLU A 76 -16.04 -0.59 3.41
C GLU A 76 -14.62 -0.12 3.67
N ARG A 77 -14.21 1.01 3.11
CA ARG A 77 -12.99 1.73 3.53
C ARG A 77 -13.30 2.47 4.83
N PHE A 78 -12.97 1.82 5.93
CA PHE A 78 -13.46 2.21 7.25
C PHE A 78 -12.76 3.46 7.75
N GLY A 79 -13.55 4.46 8.13
CA GLY A 79 -13.07 5.73 8.66
C GLY A 79 -12.88 6.84 7.63
N GLU A 80 -13.01 6.56 6.33
CA GLU A 80 -12.81 7.56 5.27
C GLU A 80 -13.83 8.72 5.36
N ASP A 81 -15.09 8.40 5.61
CA ASP A 81 -16.19 9.38 5.68
C ASP A 81 -16.40 9.99 7.09
N LEU A 82 -15.53 9.69 8.05
CA LEU A 82 -15.64 10.23 9.38
C LEU A 82 -15.19 11.70 9.42
N ALA A 83 -15.94 12.52 10.16
CA ALA A 83 -15.65 13.95 10.27
C ALA A 83 -14.33 14.28 11.00
N VAL A 84 -13.79 13.30 11.73
CA VAL A 84 -12.54 13.39 12.48
C VAL A 84 -11.65 12.24 12.04
N GLU A 85 -10.37 12.53 11.86
CA GLU A 85 -9.38 11.52 11.57
C GLU A 85 -9.04 10.71 12.83
N TYR A 86 -9.20 9.40 12.73
CA TYR A 86 -8.87 8.44 13.78
C TYR A 86 -7.59 7.67 13.42
N GLY A 87 -6.82 7.30 14.43
CA GLY A 87 -5.70 6.37 14.28
C GLY A 87 -6.19 4.93 14.06
N ARG A 88 -5.29 4.06 13.58
CA ARG A 88 -5.62 2.65 13.32
C ARG A 88 -6.25 1.95 14.53
N ASN A 89 -5.67 2.09 15.73
CA ASN A 89 -6.18 1.46 16.94
C ASN A 89 -7.55 1.99 17.36
N GLU A 90 -7.84 3.28 17.11
CA GLU A 90 -9.16 3.85 17.33
C GLU A 90 -10.18 3.30 16.33
N LEU A 91 -9.80 3.17 15.06
CA LEU A 91 -10.65 2.55 14.02
C LEU A 91 -10.95 1.07 14.33
N LEU A 92 -9.97 0.30 14.83
CA LEU A 92 -10.18 -1.07 15.29
C LEU A 92 -11.24 -1.13 16.41
N ARG A 93 -11.16 -0.23 17.41
CA ARG A 93 -12.18 -0.15 18.47
C ARG A 93 -13.57 0.22 17.94
N LEU A 94 -13.64 1.11 16.96
CA LEU A 94 -14.91 1.46 16.31
C LEU A 94 -15.47 0.29 15.49
N ALA A 95 -14.62 -0.43 14.75
CA ALA A 95 -15.01 -1.59 13.97
C ALA A 95 -15.60 -2.72 14.85
N MET A 96 -15.02 -2.98 16.03
CA MET A 96 -15.60 -3.91 17.01
C MET A 96 -17.03 -3.54 17.42
N GLN A 97 -17.30 -2.24 17.57
CA GLN A 97 -18.64 -1.75 17.96
C GLN A 97 -19.63 -1.77 16.78
N ALA A 98 -19.14 -1.69 15.56
CA ALA A 98 -19.95 -1.69 14.33
C ALA A 98 -20.48 -3.07 13.95
N SER A 99 -20.12 -4.15 14.69
CA SER A 99 -20.55 -5.53 14.44
C SER A 99 -20.28 -5.99 13.01
N VAL A 100 -19.06 -5.75 12.53
CA VAL A 100 -18.60 -6.17 11.20
C VAL A 100 -18.29 -7.66 11.17
N ASP A 101 -18.35 -8.27 10.00
CA ASP A 101 -18.10 -9.71 9.81
C ASP A 101 -16.61 -10.04 9.58
N GLY A 102 -15.76 -9.04 9.42
CA GLY A 102 -14.32 -9.22 9.26
C GLY A 102 -13.56 -7.91 9.08
N ILE A 103 -12.28 -7.91 9.43
CA ILE A 103 -11.42 -6.73 9.39
C ILE A 103 -10.16 -7.03 8.57
N ILE A 104 -9.84 -6.12 7.64
CA ILE A 104 -8.57 -6.09 6.90
C ILE A 104 -7.81 -4.86 7.40
N VAL A 105 -6.60 -5.04 7.92
CA VAL A 105 -5.83 -3.96 8.55
C VAL A 105 -4.33 -4.19 8.42
N PRO A 106 -3.51 -3.14 8.18
CA PRO A 106 -2.06 -3.25 8.32
C PRO A 106 -1.69 -3.61 9.76
N GLY A 107 -0.88 -4.65 9.92
CA GLY A 107 -0.35 -5.03 11.22
C GLY A 107 0.81 -4.14 11.68
N ASP A 108 1.26 -4.34 12.91
CA ASP A 108 2.55 -3.92 13.44
C ASP A 108 2.92 -4.79 14.66
N GLU A 109 4.08 -4.53 15.26
CA GLU A 109 4.58 -5.26 16.42
C GLU A 109 4.41 -4.48 17.75
N GLU A 110 3.58 -3.42 17.76
CA GLU A 110 3.26 -2.67 18.97
C GLU A 110 2.37 -3.52 19.90
N GLU A 111 2.73 -3.59 21.17
CA GLU A 111 2.00 -4.39 22.19
C GLU A 111 0.50 -3.99 22.24
N GLU A 112 0.21 -2.69 22.12
CA GLU A 112 -1.18 -2.19 22.12
C GLU A 112 -1.96 -2.71 20.92
N THR A 113 -1.39 -2.67 19.72
CA THR A 113 -2.03 -3.18 18.50
C THR A 113 -2.24 -4.68 18.58
N ILE A 114 -1.22 -5.44 19.02
CA ILE A 114 -1.32 -6.90 19.17
C ILE A 114 -2.43 -7.25 20.17
N ALA A 115 -2.49 -6.59 21.32
CA ALA A 115 -3.53 -6.83 22.33
C ALA A 115 -4.93 -6.50 21.79
N LEU A 116 -5.05 -5.43 21.01
CA LEU A 116 -6.32 -5.02 20.42
C LEU A 116 -6.78 -6.00 19.32
N LEU A 117 -5.88 -6.48 18.46
CA LEU A 117 -6.18 -7.51 17.47
C LEU A 117 -6.63 -8.82 18.15
N GLN A 118 -6.03 -9.17 19.28
CA GLN A 118 -6.47 -10.31 20.07
C GLN A 118 -7.89 -10.11 20.60
N GLU A 119 -8.21 -8.93 21.15
CA GLU A 119 -9.57 -8.61 21.61
C GLU A 119 -10.61 -8.70 20.48
N VAL A 120 -10.28 -8.19 19.29
CA VAL A 120 -11.13 -8.28 18.07
C VAL A 120 -11.45 -9.74 17.75
N VAL A 121 -10.44 -10.62 17.73
CA VAL A 121 -10.62 -12.04 17.40
C VAL A 121 -11.37 -12.78 18.50
N GLU A 122 -11.15 -12.47 19.77
CA GLU A 122 -11.88 -13.04 20.91
C GLU A 122 -13.39 -12.68 20.87
N GLN A 123 -13.75 -11.53 20.29
CA GLN A 123 -15.13 -11.16 20.00
C GLN A 123 -15.73 -11.91 18.80
N GLY A 124 -14.97 -12.75 18.13
CA GLY A 124 -15.42 -13.55 17.00
C GLY A 124 -15.31 -12.85 15.65
N ILE A 125 -14.62 -11.71 15.58
CA ILE A 125 -14.39 -10.97 14.32
C ILE A 125 -13.04 -11.43 13.74
N PRO A 126 -13.02 -12.10 12.58
CA PRO A 126 -11.78 -12.51 11.94
C PRO A 126 -10.98 -11.32 11.40
N VAL A 127 -9.66 -11.41 11.51
CA VAL A 127 -8.72 -10.37 11.09
C VAL A 127 -7.76 -10.90 10.03
N VAL A 128 -7.57 -10.14 8.97
CA VAL A 128 -6.51 -10.32 7.98
C VAL A 128 -5.56 -9.13 8.07
N ASN A 129 -4.30 -9.41 8.37
CA ASN A 129 -3.26 -8.39 8.25
C ASN A 129 -2.84 -8.25 6.78
N VAL A 130 -2.67 -7.01 6.32
CA VAL A 130 -2.30 -6.69 4.95
C VAL A 130 -1.03 -5.83 4.91
N LEU A 131 -0.12 -6.12 3.98
CA LEU A 131 1.15 -5.44 3.74
C LEU A 131 2.16 -5.59 4.90
N GLN A 132 1.72 -5.41 6.13
CA GLN A 132 2.49 -5.55 7.36
C GLN A 132 1.82 -6.56 8.27
N ASP A 133 2.63 -7.38 8.93
CA ASP A 133 2.15 -8.41 9.83
C ASP A 133 2.24 -7.97 11.30
N SER A 134 1.43 -8.57 12.13
CA SER A 134 1.54 -8.58 13.58
C SER A 134 1.80 -10.02 14.01
N THR A 135 3.07 -10.44 14.02
CA THR A 135 3.43 -11.85 14.21
C THR A 135 3.03 -12.39 15.58
N GLY A 136 2.94 -11.51 16.58
CA GLY A 136 2.45 -11.83 17.93
C GLY A 136 0.92 -11.91 18.06
N SER A 137 0.15 -11.57 17.01
CA SER A 137 -1.31 -11.58 17.07
C SER A 137 -1.92 -12.92 16.65
N ILE A 138 -3.18 -13.14 17.01
CA ILE A 138 -3.97 -14.33 16.63
C ILE A 138 -4.81 -14.11 15.34
N ARG A 139 -4.34 -13.21 14.44
CA ARG A 139 -4.96 -12.97 13.15
C ARG A 139 -5.11 -14.25 12.34
N GLN A 140 -6.10 -14.32 11.44
CA GLN A 140 -6.37 -15.51 10.65
C GLN A 140 -5.41 -15.68 9.48
N CYS A 141 -5.04 -14.55 8.83
CA CYS A 141 -4.14 -14.57 7.68
C CYS A 141 -3.28 -13.30 7.65
N PHE A 142 -2.08 -13.42 7.12
CA PHE A 142 -1.28 -12.29 6.63
C PHE A 142 -1.24 -12.33 5.10
N VAL A 143 -1.57 -11.22 4.45
CA VAL A 143 -1.47 -11.03 3.01
C VAL A 143 -0.39 -9.98 2.72
N GLY A 144 0.71 -10.40 2.13
CA GLY A 144 1.84 -9.51 1.87
C GLY A 144 2.92 -10.18 1.03
N ASN A 145 3.97 -9.44 0.69
CA ASN A 145 5.10 -9.97 -0.03
C ASN A 145 6.01 -10.83 0.87
N ASN A 146 6.77 -11.71 0.24
CA ASN A 146 7.83 -12.43 0.93
C ASN A 146 9.07 -11.54 1.06
N SER A 147 9.31 -11.00 2.26
CA SER A 147 10.40 -10.05 2.53
C SER A 147 11.79 -10.64 2.24
N TYR A 148 11.98 -11.93 2.49
CA TYR A 148 13.25 -12.59 2.16
C TYR A 148 13.46 -12.67 0.64
N ASN A 149 12.43 -13.04 -0.13
CA ASN A 149 12.51 -13.07 -1.60
C ASN A 149 12.72 -11.65 -2.17
N LEU A 150 12.06 -10.64 -1.60
CA LEU A 150 12.29 -9.24 -1.95
C LEU A 150 13.76 -8.85 -1.73
N GLY A 151 14.36 -9.28 -0.63
CA GLY A 151 15.79 -9.11 -0.37
C GLY A 151 16.67 -9.80 -1.42
N GLN A 152 16.31 -11.00 -1.85
CA GLN A 152 17.02 -11.69 -2.94
C GLN A 152 16.89 -10.94 -4.27
N ASP A 153 15.73 -10.33 -4.56
CA ASP A 153 15.53 -9.51 -5.76
C ASP A 153 16.45 -8.28 -5.76
N TYR A 154 16.57 -7.58 -4.65
CA TYR A 154 17.54 -6.50 -4.51
C TYR A 154 18.99 -7.00 -4.59
N GLY A 155 19.30 -8.13 -3.96
CA GLY A 155 20.62 -8.75 -4.04
C GLY A 155 21.05 -9.05 -5.48
N ARG A 156 20.14 -9.59 -6.32
CA ARG A 156 20.39 -9.81 -7.75
C ARG A 156 20.67 -8.52 -8.51
N GLN A 157 19.90 -7.45 -8.26
CA GLN A 157 20.12 -6.16 -8.90
C GLN A 157 21.47 -5.54 -8.49
N ILE A 158 21.88 -5.69 -7.23
CA ILE A 158 23.19 -5.27 -6.77
C ILE A 158 24.28 -6.04 -7.51
N LEU A 159 24.15 -7.36 -7.69
CA LEU A 159 25.10 -8.18 -8.47
C LEU A 159 25.21 -7.73 -9.93
N GLU A 160 24.11 -7.35 -10.55
CA GLU A 160 24.08 -6.79 -11.91
C GLU A 160 24.87 -5.48 -12.00
N LEU A 161 24.66 -4.55 -11.05
CA LEU A 161 25.41 -3.30 -10.97
C LEU A 161 26.92 -3.52 -10.76
N LEU A 162 27.29 -4.47 -9.90
CA LEU A 162 28.69 -4.85 -9.68
C LEU A 162 29.35 -5.50 -10.92
N ALA A 163 28.59 -6.16 -11.76
CA ALA A 163 29.09 -6.74 -13.01
C ALA A 163 29.31 -5.64 -14.07
N GLU A 164 28.38 -4.68 -14.21
CA GLU A 164 28.53 -3.54 -15.12
C GLU A 164 29.75 -2.68 -14.78
N GLU A 165 30.06 -2.51 -13.48
CA GLU A 165 31.23 -1.76 -13.03
C GLU A 165 32.53 -2.45 -13.43
N LYS A 166 32.63 -3.78 -13.35
CA LYS A 166 33.82 -4.53 -13.77
C LYS A 166 34.14 -4.40 -15.26
N ASP A 167 33.11 -4.32 -16.09
CA ASP A 167 33.29 -4.18 -17.53
C ASP A 167 33.82 -2.80 -17.95
N THR A 168 33.75 -1.83 -17.07
CA THR A 168 34.24 -0.45 -17.31
C THR A 168 35.62 -0.19 -16.71
N GLU A 169 36.19 -1.11 -15.93
CA GLU A 169 37.49 -0.94 -15.29
C GLU A 169 38.66 -1.24 -16.25
N GLU A 170 39.58 -0.27 -16.37
CA GLU A 170 40.87 -0.50 -17.01
C GLU A 170 41.76 -1.44 -16.17
N VAL A 171 42.39 -2.42 -16.82
CA VAL A 171 43.30 -3.40 -16.21
C VAL A 171 44.50 -2.66 -15.59
N GLY A 172 44.52 -2.55 -14.23
CA GLY A 172 45.67 -1.97 -13.49
C GLY A 172 45.31 -0.98 -12.37
N ALA A 173 44.05 -0.82 -12.01
CA ALA A 173 43.65 0.07 -10.94
C ALA A 173 44.09 -0.42 -9.54
N ALA A 174 44.39 0.54 -8.66
CA ALA A 174 44.71 0.32 -7.24
C ALA A 174 43.54 -0.39 -6.52
N VAL A 175 43.86 -1.00 -5.35
CA VAL A 175 42.83 -1.60 -4.47
C VAL A 175 41.70 -0.61 -4.27
N LYS A 176 40.52 -0.93 -4.81
CA LYS A 176 39.34 -0.07 -4.75
C LYS A 176 38.67 -0.24 -3.37
N GLU A 177 38.13 0.85 -2.85
CA GLU A 177 37.29 0.78 -1.64
C GLU A 177 36.06 -0.11 -1.92
N PRO A 178 35.54 -0.82 -0.90
CA PRO A 178 34.33 -1.62 -1.06
C PRO A 178 33.15 -0.78 -1.58
N VAL A 179 32.38 -1.34 -2.51
CA VAL A 179 31.14 -0.74 -2.96
C VAL A 179 30.17 -0.63 -1.77
N ARG A 180 29.71 0.56 -1.52
CA ARG A 180 28.89 0.87 -0.38
C ARG A 180 27.41 0.82 -0.72
N VAL A 181 26.73 -0.21 -0.23
CA VAL A 181 25.27 -0.38 -0.36
C VAL A 181 24.61 0.11 0.91
N LEU A 182 23.74 1.12 0.80
CA LEU A 182 22.97 1.65 1.90
C LEU A 182 21.50 1.28 1.74
N VAL A 183 20.93 0.57 2.72
CA VAL A 183 19.51 0.19 2.74
C VAL A 183 18.77 1.14 3.68
N LEU A 184 17.76 1.83 3.18
CA LEU A 184 16.89 2.70 3.98
C LEU A 184 15.87 1.86 4.72
N VAL A 185 15.91 1.88 6.05
CA VAL A 185 14.99 1.17 6.92
C VAL A 185 14.19 2.17 7.76
N ASP A 186 12.93 1.86 8.00
CA ASP A 186 12.04 2.70 8.81
C ASP A 186 12.41 2.56 10.28
N GLU A 187 12.76 3.67 10.95
CA GLU A 187 13.14 3.70 12.37
C GLU A 187 11.97 3.24 13.26
N ASN A 188 10.75 3.58 12.87
CA ASN A 188 9.55 3.28 13.64
C ASN A 188 9.01 1.86 13.36
N ARG A 189 9.66 1.12 12.45
CA ARG A 189 9.24 -0.20 11.98
C ARG A 189 10.39 -1.20 11.94
N MET A 190 11.27 -1.22 12.90
CA MET A 190 12.30 -2.29 12.99
C MET A 190 11.63 -3.65 13.22
N ASP A 191 10.81 -4.06 12.25
CA ASP A 191 10.10 -5.32 12.26
C ASP A 191 10.92 -6.47 11.66
N THR A 192 10.41 -7.68 11.83
CA THR A 192 11.02 -8.89 11.27
C THR A 192 11.15 -8.81 9.74
N SER A 193 10.29 -8.08 9.06
CA SER A 193 10.26 -8.02 7.58
C SER A 193 11.49 -7.32 7.01
N GLN A 194 11.91 -6.19 7.59
CA GLN A 194 13.11 -5.47 7.16
C GLN A 194 14.38 -6.30 7.40
N ASN A 195 14.45 -7.02 8.52
CA ASN A 195 15.55 -7.93 8.80
C ASN A 195 15.63 -9.08 7.78
N LEU A 196 14.50 -9.61 7.34
CA LEU A 196 14.44 -10.63 6.30
C LEU A 196 14.88 -10.09 4.92
N VAL A 197 14.56 -8.85 4.57
CA VAL A 197 15.08 -8.20 3.36
C VAL A 197 16.60 -8.10 3.41
N LEU A 198 17.15 -7.61 4.52
CA LEU A 198 18.61 -7.51 4.71
C LEU A 198 19.29 -8.87 4.64
N LEU A 199 18.69 -9.89 5.24
CA LEU A 199 19.18 -11.27 5.17
C LEU A 199 19.20 -11.76 3.72
N GLY A 200 18.11 -11.58 2.98
CA GLY A 200 18.01 -11.96 1.58
C GLY A 200 19.04 -11.27 0.68
N ILE A 201 19.30 -9.98 0.89
CA ILE A 201 20.37 -9.25 0.19
C ILE A 201 21.72 -9.89 0.47
N ARG A 202 22.09 -10.03 1.76
CA ARG A 202 23.41 -10.55 2.18
C ARG A 202 23.67 -11.96 1.69
N GLU A 203 22.72 -12.87 1.91
CA GLU A 203 22.87 -14.26 1.43
C GLU A 203 22.97 -14.36 -0.08
N THR A 204 22.29 -13.49 -0.82
CA THR A 204 22.39 -13.47 -2.31
C THR A 204 23.80 -13.06 -2.74
N LEU A 205 24.40 -12.06 -2.09
CA LEU A 205 25.77 -11.62 -2.37
C LEU A 205 26.80 -12.69 -1.99
N GLU A 206 26.67 -13.27 -0.78
CA GLU A 206 27.54 -14.35 -0.29
C GLU A 206 27.50 -15.58 -1.20
N ASN A 207 26.31 -16.03 -1.60
CA ASN A 207 26.12 -17.16 -2.50
C ASN A 207 26.73 -16.93 -3.91
N ALA A 208 26.84 -15.66 -4.33
CA ALA A 208 27.53 -15.28 -5.55
C ALA A 208 29.05 -15.11 -5.39
N GLY A 209 29.59 -15.38 -4.19
CA GLY A 209 31.04 -15.25 -3.89
C GLY A 209 31.49 -13.79 -3.77
N VAL A 210 30.58 -12.87 -3.44
CA VAL A 210 30.89 -11.48 -3.13
C VAL A 210 31.06 -11.35 -1.61
N ASP A 211 32.28 -11.03 -1.18
CA ASP A 211 32.63 -10.90 0.24
C ASP A 211 32.59 -9.43 0.74
N ALA A 212 32.77 -9.26 2.02
CA ALA A 212 32.73 -7.95 2.69
C ALA A 212 33.87 -7.00 2.26
N ASP A 213 34.97 -7.55 1.72
CA ASP A 213 36.07 -6.72 1.21
C ASP A 213 35.70 -6.04 -0.12
N ARG A 214 34.67 -6.55 -0.78
CA ARG A 214 34.19 -6.02 -2.05
C ARG A 214 32.92 -5.20 -1.93
N VAL A 215 31.99 -5.58 -1.05
CA VAL A 215 30.69 -4.90 -0.86
C VAL A 215 30.37 -4.76 0.61
N SER A 216 30.12 -3.55 1.06
CA SER A 216 29.61 -3.25 2.39
C SER A 216 28.11 -3.00 2.35
N VAL A 217 27.29 -3.78 3.07
CA VAL A 217 25.84 -3.59 3.20
C VAL A 217 25.52 -2.98 4.55
N GLU A 218 25.20 -1.70 4.53
CA GLU A 218 24.87 -0.88 5.70
C GLU A 218 23.37 -0.51 5.71
N THR A 219 22.87 -0.08 6.86
CA THR A 219 21.50 0.42 7.02
C THR A 219 21.50 1.88 7.46
N SER A 220 20.55 2.65 6.99
CA SER A 220 20.25 3.99 7.50
C SER A 220 18.82 4.03 8.00
N LEU A 221 18.65 4.45 9.26
CA LEU A 221 17.34 4.65 9.87
C LEU A 221 16.72 5.93 9.29
N VAL A 222 15.47 5.83 8.85
CA VAL A 222 14.67 6.94 8.35
C VAL A 222 13.51 7.15 9.30
N ASP A 223 13.40 8.35 9.87
CA ASP A 223 12.26 8.73 10.71
C ASP A 223 11.03 9.02 9.84
N ASN A 224 9.99 8.25 9.99
CA ASN A 224 8.70 8.42 9.31
C ASN A 224 7.60 8.98 10.26
N SER A 225 7.97 9.49 11.43
CA SER A 225 7.00 9.93 12.44
C SER A 225 6.22 11.20 12.05
N ARG A 226 6.76 12.02 11.15
CA ARG A 226 6.17 13.29 10.69
C ARG A 226 6.32 13.44 9.19
N GLY A 227 5.41 14.17 8.54
CA GLY A 227 5.33 14.28 7.08
C GLY A 227 6.60 14.77 6.35
N PHE A 228 7.55 15.41 7.04
CA PHE A 228 8.81 15.90 6.46
C PHE A 228 10.06 15.22 7.05
N SER A 229 9.93 14.35 8.05
CA SER A 229 11.08 13.75 8.71
C SER A 229 11.82 12.77 7.80
N SER A 230 11.11 12.01 6.99
CA SER A 230 11.71 11.10 5.99
C SER A 230 12.51 11.87 4.94
N GLU A 231 11.96 12.99 4.44
CA GLU A 231 12.66 13.86 3.49
C GLU A 231 13.94 14.43 4.09
N GLU A 232 13.89 14.90 5.34
CA GLU A 232 15.06 15.46 6.05
C GLU A 232 16.13 14.39 6.28
N SER A 233 15.75 13.21 6.80
CA SER A 233 16.68 12.10 7.05
C SER A 233 17.38 11.63 5.78
N ILE A 234 16.65 11.51 4.66
CA ILE A 234 17.20 11.07 3.38
C ILE A 234 18.05 12.16 2.75
N ARG A 235 17.62 13.43 2.81
CA ARG A 235 18.38 14.56 2.32
C ARG A 235 19.76 14.65 2.97
N ASP A 236 19.87 14.41 4.25
CA ASP A 236 21.15 14.46 4.99
C ASP A 236 22.16 13.43 4.47
N ILE A 237 21.74 12.30 3.91
CA ILE A 237 22.62 11.33 3.23
C ILE A 237 23.26 11.95 1.99
N PHE A 238 22.51 12.75 1.22
CA PHE A 238 23.00 13.37 -0.02
C PHE A 238 23.83 14.64 0.21
N LEU A 239 23.65 15.29 1.36
CA LEU A 239 24.43 16.47 1.74
C LEU A 239 25.85 16.15 2.20
N ASP A 240 26.04 15.02 2.87
CA ASP A 240 27.32 14.60 3.40
C ASP A 240 28.03 13.68 2.41
N ALA A 241 29.05 14.23 1.73
CA ALA A 241 29.83 13.45 0.76
C ALA A 241 30.49 12.20 1.35
N GLY A 242 30.78 12.17 2.68
CA GLY A 242 31.30 11.01 3.37
C GLY A 242 30.24 9.92 3.67
N LYS A 243 28.97 10.27 3.57
CA LYS A 243 27.85 9.33 3.78
C LYS A 243 27.23 8.85 2.46
N LEU A 244 27.60 9.44 1.33
CA LEU A 244 27.01 9.10 0.04
C LEU A 244 27.33 7.65 -0.33
N PRO A 245 26.33 6.79 -0.54
CA PRO A 245 26.55 5.41 -0.96
C PRO A 245 26.76 5.31 -2.49
N ASP A 246 27.32 4.21 -2.96
CA ASP A 246 27.35 3.86 -4.38
C ASP A 246 25.97 3.34 -4.83
N ILE A 247 25.33 2.53 -3.97
CA ILE A 247 24.00 1.94 -4.21
C ILE A 247 23.10 2.26 -3.03
N LEU A 248 21.92 2.83 -3.32
CA LEU A 248 20.88 3.12 -2.33
C LEU A 248 19.65 2.22 -2.59
N VAL A 249 19.24 1.47 -1.58
CA VAL A 249 18.07 0.59 -1.63
C VAL A 249 16.94 1.20 -0.81
N CYS A 250 15.79 1.43 -1.44
CA CYS A 250 14.59 1.98 -0.82
C CYS A 250 13.56 0.87 -0.60
N LEU A 251 13.03 0.75 0.62
CA LEU A 251 12.06 -0.30 0.99
C LEU A 251 10.61 0.20 1.09
N SER A 252 10.36 1.46 0.73
CA SER A 252 9.01 2.03 0.67
C SER A 252 8.87 3.06 -0.47
N ALA A 253 7.64 3.37 -0.85
CA ALA A 253 7.35 4.40 -1.85
C ALA A 253 7.81 5.79 -1.38
N VAL A 254 7.65 6.10 -0.08
CA VAL A 254 8.11 7.37 0.52
C VAL A 254 9.63 7.49 0.41
N HIS A 255 10.37 6.45 0.85
CA HIS A 255 11.84 6.44 0.74
C HIS A 255 12.30 6.61 -0.70
N THR A 256 11.66 5.90 -1.65
CA THR A 256 11.98 5.98 -3.08
C THR A 256 11.79 7.39 -3.61
N ARG A 257 10.66 8.02 -3.28
CA ARG A 257 10.33 9.37 -3.74
C ARG A 257 11.26 10.41 -3.15
N CYS A 258 11.53 10.36 -1.84
CA CYS A 258 12.47 11.28 -1.19
C CYS A 258 13.90 11.11 -1.71
N ALA A 259 14.33 9.87 -1.97
CA ALA A 259 15.68 9.57 -2.46
C ALA A 259 15.91 10.13 -3.88
N TYR A 260 15.01 9.86 -4.84
CA TYR A 260 15.22 10.39 -6.18
C TYR A 260 15.09 11.92 -6.23
N GLN A 261 14.21 12.52 -5.42
CA GLN A 261 14.12 13.96 -5.34
C GLN A 261 15.43 14.56 -4.79
N ALA A 262 15.97 14.01 -3.71
CA ALA A 262 17.25 14.45 -3.16
C ALA A 262 18.40 14.27 -4.18
N ALA A 263 18.43 13.17 -4.93
CA ALA A 263 19.42 12.95 -5.97
C ALA A 263 19.36 14.02 -7.07
N VAL A 264 18.16 14.45 -7.46
CA VAL A 264 17.98 15.54 -8.43
C VAL A 264 18.44 16.89 -7.84
N ASP A 265 17.99 17.22 -6.63
CA ASP A 265 18.25 18.51 -5.99
C ASP A 265 19.75 18.73 -5.70
N TYR A 266 20.49 17.66 -5.39
CA TYR A 266 21.92 17.69 -5.09
C TYR A 266 22.83 17.26 -6.24
N ASN A 267 22.29 17.11 -7.48
CA ASN A 267 23.03 16.68 -8.69
C ASN A 267 23.80 15.37 -8.47
N LYS A 268 23.13 14.37 -7.89
CA LYS A 268 23.68 13.05 -7.63
C LYS A 268 23.10 11.95 -8.55
N VAL A 269 22.26 12.36 -9.51
CA VAL A 269 21.71 11.43 -10.53
C VAL A 269 22.86 10.81 -11.32
N GLY A 270 22.88 9.47 -11.43
CA GLY A 270 23.95 8.71 -12.07
C GLY A 270 25.22 8.52 -11.23
N ILE A 271 25.37 9.24 -10.10
CA ILE A 271 26.47 9.04 -9.13
C ILE A 271 26.06 7.96 -8.13
N VAL A 272 24.84 8.04 -7.60
CA VAL A 272 24.23 7.02 -6.72
C VAL A 272 23.30 6.17 -7.56
N GLN A 273 23.50 4.85 -7.56
CA GLN A 273 22.56 3.91 -8.17
C GLN A 273 21.43 3.66 -7.19
N MET A 274 20.19 3.97 -7.57
CA MET A 274 19.04 3.86 -6.66
C MET A 274 18.10 2.76 -7.11
N LEU A 275 17.83 1.83 -6.19
CA LEU A 275 16.87 0.73 -6.34
C LEU A 275 15.61 1.09 -5.56
N GLY A 276 14.51 1.30 -6.29
CA GLY A 276 13.26 1.80 -5.75
C GLY A 276 12.30 0.70 -5.31
N TYR A 277 11.19 1.14 -4.72
CA TYR A 277 10.05 0.32 -4.32
C TYR A 277 8.76 1.03 -4.72
N TYR A 278 7.78 0.26 -5.23
CA TYR A 278 6.48 0.71 -5.69
C TYR A 278 6.49 1.28 -7.14
N ASP A 279 5.30 1.47 -7.71
CA ASP A 279 5.09 1.83 -9.12
C ASP A 279 4.11 3.01 -9.32
N SER A 280 4.15 4.02 -8.42
CA SER A 280 3.40 5.25 -8.68
C SER A 280 3.93 5.95 -9.94
N ASP A 281 3.07 6.76 -10.58
CA ASP A 281 3.42 7.49 -11.81
C ASP A 281 4.75 8.25 -11.69
N ALA A 282 4.96 8.92 -10.54
CA ALA A 282 6.19 9.66 -10.28
C ALA A 282 7.44 8.75 -10.19
N ILE A 283 7.31 7.55 -9.60
CA ILE A 283 8.40 6.57 -9.53
C ILE A 283 8.67 5.98 -10.90
N LEU A 284 7.62 5.61 -11.66
CA LEU A 284 7.75 5.10 -13.03
C LEU A 284 8.43 6.14 -13.94
N GLU A 285 8.06 7.42 -13.83
CA GLU A 285 8.70 8.50 -14.57
C GLU A 285 10.20 8.64 -14.18
N ALA A 286 10.54 8.54 -12.91
CA ALA A 286 11.93 8.58 -12.45
C ALA A 286 12.75 7.38 -12.95
N VAL A 287 12.16 6.17 -13.01
CA VAL A 287 12.79 4.97 -13.59
C VAL A 287 12.96 5.13 -15.11
N SER A 288 11.94 5.59 -15.84
CA SER A 288 12.01 5.80 -17.30
C SER A 288 13.07 6.81 -17.72
N LYS A 289 13.35 7.81 -16.85
CA LYS A 289 14.41 8.81 -17.03
C LYS A 289 15.79 8.37 -16.53
N ASN A 290 15.95 7.13 -16.06
CA ASN A 290 17.17 6.61 -15.43
C ASN A 290 17.65 7.44 -14.21
N ILE A 291 16.74 8.11 -13.51
CA ILE A 291 17.01 8.73 -12.20
C ILE A 291 17.08 7.60 -11.15
N LEU A 292 16.12 6.67 -11.20
CA LEU A 292 16.16 5.39 -10.51
C LEU A 292 16.62 4.31 -11.50
N ARG A 293 17.45 3.38 -11.06
CA ARG A 293 17.88 2.24 -11.86
C ARG A 293 16.72 1.30 -12.19
N SER A 294 15.90 1.05 -11.19
CA SER A 294 14.74 0.14 -11.25
C SER A 294 13.85 0.38 -10.04
N THR A 295 12.67 -0.23 -10.06
CA THR A 295 11.78 -0.32 -8.91
C THR A 295 11.14 -1.69 -8.82
N ILE A 296 10.79 -2.13 -7.61
CA ILE A 296 10.01 -3.35 -7.39
C ILE A 296 8.58 -2.95 -7.03
N ALA A 297 7.62 -3.36 -7.86
CA ALA A 297 6.20 -3.16 -7.64
C ALA A 297 5.56 -4.37 -6.94
N LEU A 298 4.57 -4.11 -6.09
CA LEU A 298 3.66 -5.13 -5.55
C LEU A 298 2.42 -5.23 -6.43
N ASP A 299 1.88 -6.45 -6.57
CA ASP A 299 0.58 -6.65 -7.19
C ASP A 299 -0.55 -6.25 -6.21
N THR A 300 -0.93 -4.97 -6.26
CA THR A 300 -1.98 -4.41 -5.41
C THR A 300 -3.35 -5.00 -5.68
N GLU A 301 -3.62 -5.42 -6.95
CA GLU A 301 -4.87 -6.10 -7.31
C GLU A 301 -4.94 -7.49 -6.66
N GLN A 302 -3.84 -8.24 -6.72
CA GLN A 302 -3.75 -9.52 -6.04
C GLN A 302 -3.90 -9.36 -4.53
N MET A 303 -3.28 -8.32 -3.94
CA MET A 303 -3.33 -8.06 -2.50
C MET A 303 -4.77 -7.84 -2.02
N GLY A 304 -5.50 -6.90 -2.61
CA GLY A 304 -6.89 -6.62 -2.22
C GLY A 304 -7.80 -7.84 -2.39
N ARG A 305 -7.65 -8.55 -3.50
CA ARG A 305 -8.39 -9.80 -3.78
C ARG A 305 -8.12 -10.87 -2.73
N LEU A 306 -6.85 -11.13 -2.40
CA LEU A 306 -6.46 -12.17 -1.42
C LEU A 306 -6.96 -11.85 -0.01
N CYS A 307 -6.99 -10.58 0.41
CA CYS A 307 -7.54 -10.18 1.70
C CYS A 307 -9.01 -10.59 1.86
N VAL A 308 -9.82 -10.30 0.84
CA VAL A 308 -11.25 -10.66 0.87
C VAL A 308 -11.43 -12.18 0.78
N GLN A 309 -10.61 -12.86 -0.04
CA GLN A 309 -10.65 -14.32 -0.16
C GLN A 309 -10.33 -14.99 1.17
N ALA A 310 -9.29 -14.53 1.88
CA ALA A 310 -8.89 -15.08 3.17
C ALA A 310 -10.01 -14.95 4.22
N LEU A 311 -10.64 -13.75 4.32
CA LEU A 311 -11.78 -13.57 5.22
C LEU A 311 -12.99 -14.42 4.84
N ASP A 312 -13.38 -14.43 3.56
CA ASP A 312 -14.53 -15.19 3.10
C ASP A 312 -14.33 -16.70 3.28
N GLU A 313 -13.14 -17.22 3.01
CA GLU A 313 -12.78 -18.60 3.26
C GLU A 313 -12.89 -18.94 4.75
N TYR A 314 -12.31 -18.11 5.62
CA TYR A 314 -12.36 -18.33 7.06
C TYR A 314 -13.79 -18.28 7.61
N VAL A 315 -14.58 -17.27 7.24
CA VAL A 315 -15.96 -17.13 7.72
C VAL A 315 -16.85 -18.30 7.27
N ARG A 316 -16.58 -18.87 6.10
CA ARG A 316 -17.37 -20.00 5.55
C ARG A 316 -16.95 -21.36 6.06
N THR A 317 -15.67 -21.56 6.32
CA THR A 317 -15.10 -22.90 6.61
C THR A 317 -14.47 -23.02 7.99
N GLY A 318 -14.24 -21.91 8.70
CA GLY A 318 -13.50 -21.85 9.95
C GLY A 318 -11.98 -21.96 9.76
N TYR A 319 -11.49 -21.93 8.51
CA TYR A 319 -10.07 -22.08 8.19
C TYR A 319 -9.69 -21.22 6.99
N THR A 320 -8.47 -20.70 7.01
CA THR A 320 -7.77 -20.09 5.86
C THR A 320 -6.26 -20.28 6.02
N ASN A 321 -5.48 -19.99 4.99
CA ASN A 321 -4.03 -20.05 5.08
C ASN A 321 -3.51 -18.94 6.01
N ASN A 322 -2.55 -19.25 6.87
CA ASN A 322 -1.94 -18.26 7.77
C ASN A 322 -1.17 -17.16 7.04
N TYR A 323 -0.76 -17.42 5.79
CA TYR A 323 -0.02 -16.51 4.94
C TYR A 323 -0.41 -16.72 3.47
N MET A 324 -0.66 -15.61 2.79
CA MET A 324 -0.87 -15.57 1.33
C MET A 324 0.12 -14.58 0.71
N ALA A 325 1.03 -15.11 -0.12
CA ALA A 325 2.03 -14.29 -0.77
C ALA A 325 1.43 -13.46 -1.92
N VAL A 326 1.85 -12.21 -1.96
CA VAL A 326 1.58 -11.28 -3.07
C VAL A 326 2.80 -11.24 -3.97
N ASP A 327 2.58 -11.32 -5.27
CA ASP A 327 3.64 -11.29 -6.26
C ASP A 327 4.29 -9.90 -6.34
N THR A 328 5.58 -9.91 -6.67
CA THR A 328 6.37 -8.70 -6.92
C THR A 328 6.84 -8.70 -8.37
N ARG A 329 7.04 -7.52 -8.95
CA ARG A 329 7.55 -7.34 -10.29
C ARG A 329 8.66 -6.32 -10.30
N LEU A 330 9.82 -6.70 -10.87
CA LEU A 330 10.89 -5.76 -11.16
C LEU A 330 10.52 -4.93 -12.40
N ILE A 331 10.59 -3.61 -12.27
CA ILE A 331 10.35 -2.67 -13.37
C ILE A 331 11.66 -1.96 -13.68
N THR A 332 12.15 -2.19 -14.90
CA THR A 332 13.33 -1.52 -15.47
C THR A 332 12.94 -0.25 -16.24
N ALA A 333 13.93 0.55 -16.68
CA ALA A 333 13.69 1.76 -17.44
C ALA A 333 12.88 1.52 -18.73
N GLU A 334 13.15 0.40 -19.46
CA GLU A 334 12.43 0.05 -20.67
C GLU A 334 10.96 -0.27 -20.39
N GLU A 335 10.68 -0.99 -19.29
CA GLU A 335 9.31 -1.33 -18.90
C GLU A 335 8.56 -0.11 -18.37
N ALA A 336 9.22 0.73 -17.54
CA ALA A 336 8.67 1.97 -17.04
C ALA A 336 8.28 2.92 -18.18
N GLY A 337 9.12 3.07 -19.21
CA GLY A 337 8.80 3.86 -20.39
C GLY A 337 7.51 3.43 -21.09
N ARG A 338 7.28 2.12 -21.19
CA ARG A 338 6.04 1.56 -21.78
C ARG A 338 4.80 1.78 -20.89
N LEU A 339 4.98 1.85 -19.57
CA LEU A 339 3.89 2.07 -18.62
C LEU A 339 3.47 3.55 -18.56
N VAL A 340 4.43 4.48 -18.63
CA VAL A 340 4.18 5.93 -18.60
C VAL A 340 3.51 6.43 -19.89
N GLU A 341 3.72 5.77 -21.05
CA GLU A 341 3.12 6.12 -22.33
C GLU A 341 1.64 5.67 -22.49
N ARG A 342 1.10 4.92 -21.54
CA ARG A 342 -0.30 4.44 -21.54
C ARG A 342 -1.24 5.37 -20.80
#